data_5ccf49784a1508f02f80fc42766f774f
#
_entry.id   5ccf49784a1508f02f80fc42766f774f
#
_cell.length_a   1.000
_cell.length_b   1.000
_cell.length_c   1.000
_cell.angle_alpha   90.00
_cell.angle_beta   90.00
_cell.angle_gamma   90.00
#
_symmetry.space_group_name_H-M   'P 1'
#
loop_
_entity.id
_entity.type
_entity.pdbx_description
1 polymer ?
#
loop_
_entity_poly.entity_id
_entity_poly.type
_entity_poly.pdbx_seq_one_letter_code
_entity_poly.pdbx_strand_id
1 'polypeptide(L)'
;APGHSTKISHKICGALITGVNVMRGIGRATGLSVVDVAGATADEHTDYSAKLRAALDAFNEHDFVLLHIEAPDEVSHKRDSLLKVMVLEEIDRKILAPLLKANINLEITIQSDHATSSISGKHLDCPVEVIKYTTKKQ
;
A
#
# COMPACT_ATOMS: atom_id res chain seq x y z
N ALA A 1 -16.48 -8.58 26.76
CA ALA A 1 -15.38 -9.54 26.89
C ALA A 1 -14.13 -8.85 26.33
N PRO A 2 -12.96 -8.85 27.00
CA PRO A 2 -11.74 -8.28 26.46
C PRO A 2 -11.26 -9.15 25.28
N GLY A 3 -11.12 -8.54 24.12
CA GLY A 3 -10.62 -9.21 22.93
C GLY A 3 -9.21 -9.73 23.18
N HIS A 4 -8.98 -11.01 22.92
CA HIS A 4 -7.64 -11.59 22.93
C HIS A 4 -6.85 -11.00 21.76
N SER A 5 -5.97 -10.06 22.05
CA SER A 5 -4.93 -9.63 21.11
C SER A 5 -3.95 -10.79 20.96
N THR A 6 -4.04 -11.52 19.86
CA THR A 6 -2.98 -12.44 19.45
C THR A 6 -1.77 -11.61 19.08
N LYS A 7 -0.81 -11.43 19.99
CA LYS A 7 0.53 -10.93 19.65
C LYS A 7 1.16 -11.96 18.70
N ILE A 8 1.18 -11.66 17.43
CA ILE A 8 2.01 -12.40 16.47
C ILE A 8 3.46 -11.97 16.78
N SER A 9 4.15 -12.83 17.55
CA SER A 9 5.55 -12.64 17.90
C SER A 9 6.44 -13.02 16.72
N HIS A 10 6.49 -12.17 15.69
CA HIS A 10 7.54 -12.22 14.70
C HIS A 10 8.45 -11.01 14.91
N LYS A 11 9.78 -11.27 14.98
CA LYS A 11 10.83 -10.25 15.12
C LYS A 11 11.02 -9.41 13.83
N ILE A 12 9.99 -9.20 13.03
CA ILE A 12 10.07 -8.35 11.85
C ILE A 12 9.79 -6.92 12.31
N CYS A 13 10.79 -6.08 12.19
CA CYS A 13 10.63 -4.64 12.40
C CYS A 13 10.02 -4.06 11.13
N GLY A 14 8.71 -3.75 11.16
CA GLY A 14 8.00 -3.30 9.98
C GLY A 14 7.32 -1.95 10.15
N ALA A 15 7.19 -1.20 9.05
CA ALA A 15 6.44 0.04 8.97
C ALA A 15 5.20 -0.09 8.08
N LEU A 16 4.18 0.71 8.36
CA LEU A 16 2.97 0.84 7.57
C LEU A 16 2.76 2.30 7.17
N ILE A 17 2.63 2.54 5.87
CA ILE A 17 2.20 3.82 5.31
C ILE A 17 0.81 3.65 4.71
N THR A 18 -0.18 4.38 5.23
CA THR A 18 -1.58 4.28 4.77
C THR A 18 -2.34 5.57 5.05
N GLY A 19 -3.33 5.89 4.20
CA GLY A 19 -4.34 6.92 4.45
C GLY A 19 -5.59 6.40 5.17
N VAL A 20 -5.69 5.09 5.45
CA VAL A 20 -6.91 4.43 5.93
C VAL A 20 -6.84 4.17 7.44
N ASN A 21 -7.81 4.67 8.19
CA ASN A 21 -7.82 4.56 9.66
C ASN A 21 -7.91 3.11 10.16
N VAL A 22 -8.68 2.26 9.49
CA VAL A 22 -8.78 0.83 9.84
C VAL A 22 -7.43 0.15 9.69
N MET A 23 -6.71 0.39 8.60
CA MET A 23 -5.37 -0.15 8.36
C MET A 23 -4.36 0.35 9.41
N ARG A 24 -4.45 1.61 9.83
CA ARG A 24 -3.65 2.17 10.93
C ARG A 24 -3.89 1.42 12.24
N GLY A 25 -5.16 1.10 12.53
CA GLY A 25 -5.54 0.29 13.69
C GLY A 25 -4.96 -1.13 13.64
N ILE A 26 -5.07 -1.79 12.51
CA ILE A 26 -4.50 -3.12 12.26
C ILE A 26 -2.96 -3.08 12.39
N GLY A 27 -2.31 -2.10 11.77
CA GLY A 27 -0.87 -1.93 11.86
C GLY A 27 -0.38 -1.84 13.32
N ARG A 28 -1.02 -1.00 14.14
CA ARG A 28 -0.70 -0.90 15.57
C ARG A 28 -0.96 -2.21 16.33
N ALA A 29 -2.06 -2.88 16.02
CA ALA A 29 -2.42 -4.15 16.68
C ALA A 29 -1.45 -5.30 16.33
N THR A 30 -0.87 -5.27 15.14
CA THR A 30 0.13 -6.26 14.65
C THR A 30 1.57 -5.88 14.99
N GLY A 31 1.81 -4.70 15.59
CA GLY A 31 3.14 -4.25 15.99
C GLY A 31 3.93 -3.52 14.91
N LEU A 32 3.29 -3.13 13.80
CA LEU A 32 3.91 -2.28 12.80
C LEU A 32 4.00 -0.82 13.28
N SER A 33 5.08 -0.16 12.94
CA SER A 33 5.24 1.28 13.10
C SER A 33 4.36 2.00 12.07
N VAL A 34 3.30 2.69 12.52
CA VAL A 34 2.43 3.43 11.62
C VAL A 34 3.01 4.81 11.36
N VAL A 35 3.47 5.06 10.13
CA VAL A 35 4.09 6.32 9.72
C VAL A 35 3.02 7.32 9.30
N ASP A 36 3.02 8.50 9.91
CA ASP A 36 2.13 9.61 9.54
C ASP A 36 2.72 10.38 8.37
N VAL A 37 1.96 10.50 7.28
CA VAL A 37 2.37 11.19 6.06
C VAL A 37 1.35 12.28 5.72
N ALA A 38 1.80 13.52 5.67
CA ALA A 38 0.95 14.63 5.23
C ALA A 38 0.50 14.40 3.77
N GLY A 39 -0.79 14.58 3.51
CA GLY A 39 -1.37 14.31 2.18
C GLY A 39 -1.64 12.85 1.85
N ALA A 40 -1.33 11.90 2.76
CA ALA A 40 -1.71 10.51 2.60
C ALA A 40 -3.20 10.34 2.91
N THR A 41 -4.03 10.34 1.88
CA THR A 41 -5.47 10.05 1.96
C THR A 41 -5.77 8.66 1.41
N ALA A 42 -7.05 8.23 1.52
CA ALA A 42 -7.53 6.97 0.96
C ALA A 42 -7.97 7.11 -0.51
N ASP A 43 -8.30 8.32 -0.95
CA ASP A 43 -8.89 8.62 -2.25
C ASP A 43 -7.84 8.86 -3.36
N GLU A 44 -8.34 9.19 -4.55
CA GLU A 44 -7.54 9.46 -5.75
C GLU A 44 -6.64 10.70 -5.65
N HIS A 45 -6.90 11.60 -4.70
CA HIS A 45 -6.12 12.83 -4.47
C HIS A 45 -4.93 12.63 -3.52
N THR A 46 -4.71 11.41 -3.06
CA THR A 46 -3.59 11.09 -2.16
C THR A 46 -2.24 11.53 -2.75
N ASP A 47 -1.33 12.03 -1.90
CA ASP A 47 0.06 12.31 -2.34
C ASP A 47 0.87 11.01 -2.44
N TYR A 48 0.83 10.40 -3.63
CA TYR A 48 1.57 9.17 -3.94
C TYR A 48 3.08 9.34 -3.73
N SER A 49 3.62 10.51 -4.09
CA SER A 49 5.05 10.79 -3.97
C SER A 49 5.48 10.94 -2.51
N ALA A 50 4.66 11.56 -1.67
CA ALA A 50 4.90 11.64 -0.24
C ALA A 50 4.84 10.26 0.41
N LYS A 51 3.86 9.42 0.03
CA LYS A 51 3.78 8.04 0.49
C LYS A 51 5.04 7.23 0.11
N LEU A 52 5.53 7.36 -1.13
CA LEU A 52 6.76 6.67 -1.55
C LEU A 52 7.98 7.16 -0.79
N ARG A 53 8.16 8.48 -0.63
CA ARG A 53 9.28 9.03 0.16
C ARG A 53 9.29 8.46 1.57
N ALA A 54 8.14 8.49 2.24
CA ALA A 54 8.01 7.93 3.59
C ALA A 54 8.32 6.42 3.64
N ALA A 55 7.92 5.66 2.60
CA ALA A 55 8.26 4.24 2.49
C ALA A 55 9.76 4.00 2.34
N LEU A 56 10.43 4.79 1.50
CA LEU A 56 11.89 4.70 1.31
C LEU A 56 12.64 5.12 2.58
N ASP A 57 12.21 6.18 3.26
CA ASP A 57 12.80 6.64 4.51
C ASP A 57 12.64 5.61 5.63
N ALA A 58 11.50 4.89 5.66
CA ALA A 58 11.23 3.87 6.66
C ALA A 58 12.22 2.69 6.61
N PHE A 59 12.85 2.39 5.46
CA PHE A 59 13.89 1.36 5.35
C PHE A 59 15.19 1.69 6.09
N ASN A 60 15.38 2.92 6.59
CA ASN A 60 16.51 3.24 7.46
C ASN A 60 16.39 2.58 8.85
N GLU A 61 15.18 2.24 9.28
CA GLU A 61 14.90 1.73 10.61
C GLU A 61 14.09 0.40 10.61
N HIS A 62 13.60 -0.02 9.43
CA HIS A 62 12.70 -1.16 9.31
C HIS A 62 13.15 -2.12 8.20
N ASP A 63 12.97 -3.43 8.44
CA ASP A 63 13.27 -4.50 7.47
C ASP A 63 12.14 -4.73 6.46
N PHE A 64 10.92 -4.29 6.82
CA PHE A 64 9.71 -4.48 6.03
C PHE A 64 8.88 -3.20 6.00
N VAL A 65 8.38 -2.83 4.82
CA VAL A 65 7.49 -1.68 4.65
C VAL A 65 6.25 -2.10 3.88
N LEU A 66 5.08 -1.90 4.49
CA LEU A 66 3.79 -2.03 3.83
C LEU A 66 3.31 -0.65 3.36
N LEU A 67 3.36 -0.42 2.06
CA LEU A 67 2.80 0.77 1.42
C LEU A 67 1.40 0.47 0.92
N HIS A 68 0.39 0.97 1.62
CA HIS A 68 -1.01 0.74 1.32
C HIS A 68 -1.63 1.89 0.52
N ILE A 69 -2.30 1.54 -0.59
CA ILE A 69 -2.93 2.48 -1.51
C ILE A 69 -4.37 2.02 -1.76
N GLU A 70 -5.33 2.77 -1.25
CA GLU A 70 -6.76 2.48 -1.32
C GLU A 70 -7.42 3.01 -2.59
N ALA A 71 -6.85 4.05 -3.19
CA ALA A 71 -7.47 4.79 -4.29
C ALA A 71 -8.05 3.94 -5.44
N PRO A 72 -7.41 2.82 -5.89
CA PRO A 72 -8.00 1.97 -6.95
C PRO A 72 -9.33 1.33 -6.53
N ASP A 73 -9.49 0.99 -5.25
CA ASP A 73 -10.74 0.45 -4.72
C ASP A 73 -11.82 1.53 -4.63
N GLU A 74 -11.50 2.66 -4.04
CA GLU A 74 -12.41 3.80 -3.88
C GLU A 74 -13.00 4.27 -5.22
N VAL A 75 -12.17 4.41 -6.26
CA VAL A 75 -12.66 4.82 -7.59
C VAL A 75 -13.46 3.71 -8.29
N SER A 76 -13.18 2.44 -7.97
CA SER A 76 -13.98 1.33 -8.46
C SER A 76 -15.39 1.37 -7.87
N HIS A 77 -15.54 1.67 -6.59
CA HIS A 77 -16.85 1.86 -5.94
C HIS A 77 -17.65 3.03 -6.55
N LYS A 78 -16.96 4.07 -7.04
CA LYS A 78 -17.56 5.17 -7.79
C LYS A 78 -18.06 4.77 -9.20
N ARG A 79 -17.73 3.55 -9.66
CA ARG A 79 -18.03 3.00 -11.00
C ARG A 79 -17.42 3.84 -12.13
N ASP A 80 -16.26 4.39 -11.90
CA ASP A 80 -15.52 5.19 -12.88
C ASP A 80 -14.29 4.42 -13.35
N SER A 81 -14.46 3.69 -14.46
CA SER A 81 -13.38 2.87 -15.05
C SER A 81 -12.26 3.72 -15.63
N LEU A 82 -12.57 4.91 -16.14
CA LEU A 82 -11.56 5.82 -16.68
C LEU A 82 -10.70 6.40 -15.56
N LEU A 83 -11.34 6.86 -14.49
CA LEU A 83 -10.63 7.36 -13.31
C LEU A 83 -9.78 6.25 -12.69
N LYS A 84 -10.24 4.99 -12.67
CA LYS A 84 -9.44 3.85 -12.21
C LYS A 84 -8.16 3.68 -13.02
N VAL A 85 -8.24 3.76 -14.35
CA VAL A 85 -7.05 3.70 -15.22
C VAL A 85 -6.09 4.84 -14.89
N MET A 86 -6.57 6.07 -14.76
CA MET A 86 -5.76 7.23 -14.41
C MET A 86 -5.07 7.06 -13.05
N VAL A 87 -5.76 6.52 -12.05
CA VAL A 87 -5.18 6.22 -10.73
C VAL A 87 -4.07 5.18 -10.83
N LEU A 88 -4.26 4.12 -11.61
CA LEU A 88 -3.23 3.09 -11.81
C LEU A 88 -2.00 3.66 -12.55
N GLU A 89 -2.19 4.52 -13.55
CA GLU A 89 -1.10 5.23 -14.22
C GLU A 89 -0.33 6.17 -13.28
N GLU A 90 -1.05 6.86 -12.36
CA GLU A 90 -0.41 7.68 -11.33
C GLU A 90 0.42 6.86 -10.34
N ILE A 91 -0.07 5.68 -9.94
CA ILE A 91 0.67 4.73 -9.09
C ILE A 91 1.94 4.26 -9.82
N ASP A 92 1.82 3.87 -11.07
CA ASP A 92 2.98 3.47 -11.88
C ASP A 92 4.01 4.61 -11.95
N ARG A 93 3.58 5.79 -12.35
CA ARG A 93 4.44 6.96 -12.56
C ARG A 93 5.07 7.49 -11.28
N LYS A 94 4.31 7.55 -10.17
CA LYS A 94 4.75 8.22 -8.94
C LYS A 94 5.29 7.27 -7.87
N ILE A 95 5.01 5.99 -7.97
CA ILE A 95 5.46 4.97 -7.01
C ILE A 95 6.36 3.95 -7.70
N LEU A 96 5.84 3.16 -8.67
CA LEU A 96 6.57 2.02 -9.20
C LEU A 96 7.80 2.44 -10.00
N ALA A 97 7.67 3.37 -10.94
CA ALA A 97 8.78 3.80 -11.77
C ALA A 97 9.93 4.44 -10.97
N PRO A 98 9.68 5.32 -9.96
CA PRO A 98 10.74 5.81 -9.08
C PRO A 98 11.30 4.74 -8.16
N LEU A 99 10.48 3.84 -7.64
CA LEU A 99 10.91 2.73 -6.76
C LEU A 99 11.88 1.79 -7.48
N LEU A 100 11.58 1.43 -8.74
CA LEU A 100 12.44 0.59 -9.57
C LEU A 100 13.77 1.26 -9.95
N LYS A 101 13.81 2.59 -9.96
CA LYS A 101 15.03 3.39 -10.21
C LYS A 101 15.80 3.70 -8.92
N ALA A 102 15.21 3.45 -7.77
CA ALA A 102 15.91 3.63 -6.50
C ALA A 102 17.09 2.67 -6.42
N ASN A 103 18.30 3.19 -6.16
CA ASN A 103 19.52 2.38 -6.11
C ASN A 103 19.66 1.65 -4.77
N ILE A 104 18.69 0.77 -4.47
CA ILE A 104 18.61 -0.02 -3.24
C ILE A 104 18.24 -1.47 -3.58
N ASN A 105 18.66 -2.41 -2.72
CA ASN A 105 18.26 -3.81 -2.83
C ASN A 105 16.91 -4.00 -2.15
N LEU A 106 15.88 -4.32 -2.90
CA LEU A 106 14.54 -4.61 -2.35
C LEU A 106 13.95 -5.86 -2.98
N GLU A 107 13.23 -6.61 -2.17
CA GLU A 107 12.21 -7.54 -2.65
C GLU A 107 10.86 -6.83 -2.62
N ILE A 108 10.25 -6.66 -3.78
CA ILE A 108 8.98 -5.95 -3.95
C ILE A 108 7.90 -6.99 -4.23
N THR A 109 6.83 -6.96 -3.43
CA THR A 109 5.60 -7.70 -3.72
C THR A 109 4.48 -6.70 -3.94
N ILE A 110 3.78 -6.81 -5.07
CA ILE A 110 2.62 -5.96 -5.42
C ILE A 110 1.43 -6.89 -5.53
N GLN A 111 0.37 -6.60 -4.77
CA GLN A 111 -0.88 -7.35 -4.83
C GLN A 111 -2.07 -6.49 -4.39
N SER A 112 -3.25 -6.84 -4.86
CA SER A 112 -4.51 -6.38 -4.26
C SER A 112 -4.89 -7.32 -3.13
N ASP A 113 -5.66 -6.84 -2.15
CA ASP A 113 -6.33 -7.65 -1.14
C ASP A 113 -7.55 -8.38 -1.73
N HIS A 114 -8.27 -7.72 -2.64
CA HIS A 114 -9.37 -8.27 -3.44
C HIS A 114 -9.48 -7.53 -4.78
N ALA A 115 -10.28 -8.06 -5.70
CA ALA A 115 -10.67 -7.38 -6.92
C ALA A 115 -11.95 -6.59 -6.70
N THR A 116 -12.02 -5.36 -7.24
CA THR A 116 -13.21 -4.51 -7.23
C THR A 116 -13.55 -4.07 -8.65
N SER A 117 -14.77 -4.38 -9.08
CA SER A 117 -15.23 -4.06 -10.43
C SER A 117 -15.59 -2.58 -10.54
N SER A 118 -14.94 -1.86 -11.44
CA SER A 118 -15.29 -0.47 -11.79
C SER A 118 -16.55 -0.34 -12.64
N ILE A 119 -17.15 -1.47 -13.05
CA ILE A 119 -18.45 -1.49 -13.74
C ILE A 119 -19.59 -1.62 -12.72
N SER A 120 -19.48 -2.59 -11.83
CA SER A 120 -20.54 -2.87 -10.83
C SER A 120 -20.35 -2.11 -9.52
N GLY A 121 -19.15 -1.64 -9.21
CA GLY A 121 -18.78 -1.03 -7.94
C GLY A 121 -18.77 -2.04 -6.78
N LYS A 122 -18.60 -3.33 -7.06
CA LYS A 122 -18.65 -4.40 -6.05
C LYS A 122 -17.34 -5.17 -6.02
N HIS A 123 -17.01 -5.69 -4.85
CA HIS A 123 -15.95 -6.68 -4.71
C HIS A 123 -16.31 -7.95 -5.48
N LEU A 124 -15.28 -8.58 -6.05
CA LEU A 124 -15.43 -9.83 -6.81
C LEU A 124 -14.77 -10.97 -6.03
N ASP A 125 -15.44 -12.10 -5.98
CA ASP A 125 -14.89 -13.34 -5.43
C ASP A 125 -14.06 -14.05 -6.53
N CYS A 126 -12.85 -13.55 -6.76
CA CYS A 126 -11.92 -14.13 -7.72
C CYS A 126 -10.48 -13.96 -7.21
N PRO A 127 -9.54 -14.80 -7.66
CA PRO A 127 -8.13 -14.64 -7.36
C PRO A 127 -7.60 -13.28 -7.83
N VAL A 128 -6.63 -12.74 -7.09
CA VAL A 128 -5.89 -11.53 -7.45
C VAL A 128 -4.47 -11.88 -7.88
N GLU A 129 -3.93 -11.08 -8.78
CA GLU A 129 -2.56 -11.21 -9.24
C GLU A 129 -1.57 -10.80 -8.16
N VAL A 130 -0.45 -11.54 -8.09
CA VAL A 130 0.68 -11.22 -7.22
C VAL A 130 1.92 -11.08 -8.08
N ILE A 131 2.52 -9.90 -8.06
CA ILE A 131 3.75 -9.61 -8.78
C ILE A 131 4.90 -9.55 -7.78
N LYS A 132 5.98 -10.28 -8.04
CA LYS A 132 7.22 -10.22 -7.25
C LYS A 132 8.37 -9.76 -8.13
N TYR A 133 9.17 -8.86 -7.61
CA TYR A 133 10.32 -8.31 -8.29
C TYR A 133 11.46 -8.03 -7.30
N THR A 134 12.70 -8.20 -7.72
CA THR A 134 13.88 -7.89 -6.91
C THR A 134 14.69 -6.81 -7.60
N THR A 135 14.91 -5.68 -6.93
CA THR A 135 15.84 -4.65 -7.38
C THR A 135 17.27 -5.01 -6.94
N LYS A 136 18.26 -4.56 -7.70
CA LYS A 136 19.66 -4.68 -7.31
C LYS A 136 20.30 -3.30 -7.34
N LYS A 137 21.07 -3.02 -6.28
CA LYS A 137 21.94 -1.84 -6.27
C LYS A 137 23.01 -2.00 -7.35
N GLN A 138 23.12 -1.01 -8.20
CA GLN A 138 24.17 -0.92 -9.23
C GLN A 138 25.43 -0.30 -8.65
#